data_19f60a62dca480acf03b556ccdbd1258
#
_entry.id   19f60a62dca480acf03b556ccdbd1258
#
_cell.length_a   1.000
_cell.length_b   1.000
_cell.length_c   1.000
_cell.angle_alpha   90.00
_cell.angle_beta   90.00
_cell.angle_gamma   90.00
#
_symmetry.space_group_name_H-M   'P 1'
#
loop_
_entity.id
_entity.type
_entity.pdbx_description
1 polymer ?
#
loop_
_entity_poly.entity_id
_entity_poly.type
_entity_poly.pdbx_seq_one_letter_code
_entity_poly.pdbx_strand_id
1 'polypeptide(L)'
;MAEEGAAGWGAELGPEGAGSERGPGEGPAGCSRGGAGPGAPEAEAQLQEAVLRKAQGNELYRDRRYRAAIGKYHRALLLLRGLDPEVTAPMRSFVAQRAVLSAQQEALLRSTQVDCYNNLAACLLQRPLVDYARVREYSLRVLRWREGDVKALYRAGVATLQLGDPRTARQYLLQASRGQPHDANVRKYLRLTEERLSSDHEREKALYRGMFG
;
A
#
# COMPACT_ATOMS: atom_id res chain seq x y z
N MET A 1 15.32 -9.82 -20.85
CA MET A 1 15.92 -10.39 -19.64
C MET A 1 15.88 -9.33 -18.52
N ALA A 2 14.71 -9.07 -17.92
CA ALA A 2 14.56 -8.04 -16.86
C ALA A 2 13.53 -8.44 -15.77
N GLU A 3 13.17 -9.72 -15.65
CA GLU A 3 12.04 -10.10 -14.78
C GLU A 3 12.38 -10.67 -13.39
N GLU A 4 13.64 -11.00 -13.11
CA GLU A 4 13.98 -11.67 -11.85
C GLU A 4 14.10 -10.75 -10.61
N GLY A 5 14.10 -9.44 -10.77
CA GLY A 5 14.42 -8.53 -9.67
C GLY A 5 13.23 -7.99 -8.85
N ALA A 6 12.01 -7.97 -9.40
CA ALA A 6 10.85 -7.40 -8.70
C ALA A 6 10.23 -8.36 -7.67
N ALA A 7 10.52 -9.65 -7.77
CA ALA A 7 9.96 -10.70 -6.94
C ALA A 7 10.54 -10.75 -5.52
N GLY A 8 11.74 -10.25 -5.29
CA GLY A 8 12.46 -10.44 -4.03
C GLY A 8 11.76 -9.82 -2.81
N TRP A 9 11.18 -8.63 -2.94
CA TRP A 9 10.46 -7.98 -1.84
C TRP A 9 9.08 -8.60 -1.56
N GLY A 10 8.52 -9.32 -2.51
CA GLY A 10 7.26 -10.01 -2.33
C GLY A 10 7.39 -11.32 -1.56
N ALA A 11 8.55 -11.99 -1.65
CA ALA A 11 8.79 -13.28 -1.02
C ALA A 11 9.28 -13.17 0.43
N GLU A 12 10.11 -12.15 0.73
CA GLU A 12 10.71 -11.99 2.06
C GLU A 12 9.88 -11.15 3.03
N LEU A 13 9.05 -10.23 2.51
CA LEU A 13 8.22 -9.35 3.32
C LEU A 13 6.75 -9.66 3.05
N GLY A 14 6.30 -10.82 3.48
CA GLY A 14 4.88 -11.14 3.59
C GLY A 14 4.14 -10.04 4.34
N PRO A 15 2.81 -10.02 4.31
CA PRO A 15 2.04 -9.13 5.15
C PRO A 15 2.47 -9.39 6.60
N GLU A 16 3.10 -8.41 7.25
CA GLU A 16 3.45 -8.50 8.66
C GLU A 16 2.17 -8.77 9.45
N GLY A 17 2.13 -9.93 10.07
CA GLY A 17 1.14 -10.27 11.06
C GLY A 17 1.26 -9.29 12.21
N ALA A 18 0.12 -8.89 12.76
CA ALA A 18 0.00 -8.06 13.94
C ALA A 18 1.04 -8.46 15.00
N GLY A 19 1.86 -7.50 15.40
CA GLY A 19 2.74 -7.65 16.55
C GLY A 19 1.89 -8.02 17.76
N SER A 20 2.21 -9.15 18.35
CA SER A 20 1.67 -9.60 19.62
C SER A 20 2.22 -8.70 20.71
N GLU A 21 1.54 -7.65 21.05
CA GLU A 21 1.74 -6.95 22.32
C GLU A 21 0.91 -7.64 23.40
N ARG A 22 1.61 -8.38 24.25
CA ARG A 22 1.08 -8.81 25.53
C ARG A 22 1.02 -7.61 26.45
N GLY A 23 -0.17 -7.13 26.75
CA GLY A 23 -0.38 -6.20 27.82
C GLY A 23 -0.42 -6.90 29.19
N PRO A 24 -0.11 -6.22 30.26
CA PRO A 24 -0.57 -6.60 31.58
C PRO A 24 -1.57 -5.58 32.14
N GLY A 25 -2.51 -6.05 32.91
CA GLY A 25 -3.10 -5.27 34.00
C GLY A 25 -4.55 -4.90 33.84
N GLU A 26 -5.36 -5.71 34.48
CA GLU A 26 -6.72 -5.37 34.91
C GLU A 26 -6.74 -4.15 35.82
N GLY A 27 -7.72 -3.27 35.57
CA GLY A 27 -8.14 -2.23 36.49
C GLY A 27 -9.61 -1.87 36.18
N PRO A 28 -10.47 -1.63 37.19
CA PRO A 28 -11.90 -1.83 37.06
C PRO A 28 -12.70 -0.64 36.53
N ALA A 29 -13.74 -1.01 35.81
CA ALA A 29 -15.04 -0.35 35.66
C ALA A 29 -15.12 1.19 35.78
N GLY A 30 -15.24 1.84 34.65
CA GLY A 30 -15.84 3.15 34.48
C GLY A 30 -16.91 3.09 33.40
N CYS A 31 -18.15 2.83 33.77
CA CYS A 31 -19.32 2.98 32.89
C CYS A 31 -19.50 4.43 32.49
N SER A 32 -19.02 4.83 31.33
CA SER A 32 -19.59 5.95 30.59
C SER A 32 -20.31 5.39 29.36
N ARG A 33 -21.60 5.22 29.50
CA ARG A 33 -22.55 5.03 28.40
C ARG A 33 -22.57 6.30 27.55
N GLY A 34 -21.58 6.46 26.69
CA GLY A 34 -21.66 7.36 25.56
C GLY A 34 -22.62 6.74 24.56
N GLY A 35 -23.77 7.37 24.34
CA GLY A 35 -24.81 6.87 23.44
C GLY A 35 -24.25 6.63 22.06
N ALA A 36 -24.11 5.36 21.68
CA ALA A 36 -23.87 4.95 20.31
C ALA A 36 -25.12 5.32 19.50
N GLY A 37 -25.00 6.19 18.52
CA GLY A 37 -26.07 6.51 17.59
C GLY A 37 -26.53 5.26 16.83
N PRO A 38 -27.75 5.25 16.31
CA PRO A 38 -28.27 4.15 15.48
C PRO A 38 -27.33 3.94 14.29
N GLY A 39 -26.74 2.77 14.13
CA GLY A 39 -25.76 2.41 13.09
C GLY A 39 -24.34 2.14 13.59
N ALA A 40 -24.00 2.47 14.83
CA ALA A 40 -22.68 2.16 15.42
C ALA A 40 -22.35 0.65 15.42
N PRO A 41 -23.26 -0.28 15.78
CA PRO A 41 -22.99 -1.70 15.76
C PRO A 41 -22.78 -2.25 14.34
N GLU A 42 -23.47 -1.70 13.33
CA GLU A 42 -23.28 -2.11 11.93
C GLU A 42 -21.92 -1.67 11.38
N ALA A 43 -21.48 -0.44 11.71
CA ALA A 43 -20.19 0.07 11.32
C ALA A 43 -19.05 -0.74 11.97
N GLU A 44 -19.20 -1.11 13.24
CA GLU A 44 -18.23 -1.97 13.93
C GLU A 44 -18.18 -3.36 13.28
N ALA A 45 -19.34 -4.00 13.03
CA ALA A 45 -19.39 -5.30 12.39
C ALA A 45 -18.74 -5.26 10.98
N GLN A 46 -19.00 -4.21 10.21
CA GLN A 46 -18.41 -4.00 8.88
C GLN A 46 -16.91 -3.81 8.94
N LEU A 47 -16.38 -3.10 9.94
CA LEU A 47 -14.95 -2.89 10.17
C LEU A 47 -14.27 -4.21 10.55
N GLN A 48 -14.86 -4.99 11.46
CA GLN A 48 -14.36 -6.31 11.86
C GLN A 48 -14.34 -7.30 10.69
N GLU A 49 -15.40 -7.30 9.86
CA GLU A 49 -15.43 -8.12 8.65
C GLU A 49 -14.31 -7.73 7.67
N ALA A 50 -14.02 -6.43 7.52
CA ALA A 50 -12.92 -5.97 6.68
C ALA A 50 -11.55 -6.46 7.20
N VAL A 51 -11.32 -6.41 8.51
CA VAL A 51 -10.12 -6.94 9.17
C VAL A 51 -9.99 -8.45 8.92
N LEU A 52 -11.10 -9.19 9.07
CA LEU A 52 -11.13 -10.63 8.79
C LEU A 52 -10.78 -10.92 7.32
N ARG A 53 -11.35 -10.17 6.37
CA ARG A 53 -11.02 -10.33 4.94
C ARG A 53 -9.54 -10.03 4.65
N LYS A 54 -8.96 -9.01 5.31
CA LYS A 54 -7.52 -8.74 5.22
C LYS A 54 -6.71 -9.93 5.73
N ALA A 55 -7.05 -10.49 6.89
CA ALA A 55 -6.37 -11.66 7.46
C ALA A 55 -6.41 -12.88 6.52
N GLN A 56 -7.59 -13.20 5.96
CA GLN A 56 -7.72 -14.26 4.95
C GLN A 56 -6.88 -13.99 3.69
N GLY A 57 -6.75 -12.72 3.29
CA GLY A 57 -5.87 -12.32 2.20
C GLY A 57 -4.39 -12.59 2.52
N ASN A 58 -3.98 -12.34 3.76
CA ASN A 58 -2.62 -12.59 4.23
C ASN A 58 -2.26 -14.09 4.22
N GLU A 59 -3.19 -14.96 4.60
CA GLU A 59 -3.02 -16.42 4.53
C GLU A 59 -2.83 -16.87 3.07
N LEU A 60 -3.74 -16.43 2.19
CA LEU A 60 -3.65 -16.75 0.76
C LEU A 60 -2.36 -16.23 0.11
N TYR A 61 -1.85 -15.08 0.58
CA TYR A 61 -0.56 -14.56 0.12
C TYR A 61 0.60 -15.47 0.53
N ARG A 62 0.62 -15.92 1.78
CA ARG A 62 1.63 -16.88 2.28
C ARG A 62 1.60 -18.19 1.50
N ASP A 63 0.40 -18.66 1.12
CA ASP A 63 0.19 -19.84 0.27
C ASP A 63 0.50 -19.57 -1.21
N ARG A 64 1.02 -18.40 -1.59
CA ARG A 64 1.31 -17.97 -2.96
C ARG A 64 0.07 -17.93 -3.88
N ARG A 65 -1.12 -17.94 -3.33
CA ARG A 65 -2.41 -17.85 -4.05
C ARG A 65 -2.78 -16.40 -4.32
N TYR A 66 -1.92 -15.67 -5.02
CA TYR A 66 -1.98 -14.20 -5.17
C TYR A 66 -3.29 -13.71 -5.77
N ARG A 67 -3.87 -14.40 -6.77
CA ARG A 67 -5.15 -14.02 -7.36
C ARG A 67 -6.30 -14.06 -6.33
N ALA A 68 -6.34 -15.09 -5.50
CA ALA A 68 -7.35 -15.22 -4.44
C ALA A 68 -7.12 -14.18 -3.34
N ALA A 69 -5.86 -13.92 -2.96
CA ALA A 69 -5.50 -12.88 -1.99
C ALA A 69 -5.96 -11.48 -2.45
N ILE A 70 -5.72 -11.13 -3.71
CA ILE A 70 -6.19 -9.88 -4.33
C ILE A 70 -7.71 -9.73 -4.14
N GLY A 71 -8.50 -10.78 -4.39
CA GLY A 71 -9.94 -10.75 -4.20
C GLY A 71 -10.37 -10.47 -2.76
N LYS A 72 -9.64 -11.02 -1.77
CA LYS A 72 -9.91 -10.77 -0.34
C LYS A 72 -9.57 -9.33 0.07
N TYR A 73 -8.41 -8.80 -0.36
CA TYR A 73 -8.04 -7.41 -0.07
C TYR A 73 -9.00 -6.41 -0.71
N HIS A 74 -9.44 -6.65 -1.95
CA HIS A 74 -10.45 -5.78 -2.59
C HIS A 74 -11.78 -5.79 -1.84
N ARG A 75 -12.25 -6.96 -1.37
CA ARG A 75 -13.47 -7.03 -0.55
C ARG A 75 -13.31 -6.27 0.76
N ALA A 76 -12.16 -6.38 1.44
CA ALA A 76 -11.88 -5.58 2.62
C ALA A 76 -11.97 -4.08 2.32
N LEU A 77 -11.33 -3.61 1.25
CA LEU A 77 -11.37 -2.20 0.86
C LEU A 77 -12.78 -1.71 0.48
N LEU A 78 -13.60 -2.56 -0.14
CA LEU A 78 -15.00 -2.21 -0.45
C LEU A 78 -15.83 -2.00 0.83
N LEU A 79 -15.66 -2.87 1.84
CA LEU A 79 -16.29 -2.69 3.14
C LEU A 79 -15.85 -1.37 3.79
N LEU A 80 -14.53 -1.10 3.82
CA LEU A 80 -13.98 0.12 4.42
C LEU A 80 -14.41 1.39 3.70
N ARG A 81 -14.61 1.34 2.37
CA ARG A 81 -15.05 2.49 1.58
C ARG A 81 -16.37 3.05 2.06
N GLY A 82 -17.29 2.17 2.47
CA GLY A 82 -18.57 2.56 3.05
C GLY A 82 -18.44 3.33 4.36
N LEU A 83 -17.38 3.12 5.12
CA LEU A 83 -17.12 3.73 6.42
C LEU A 83 -16.19 4.95 6.33
N ASP A 84 -15.48 5.13 5.21
CA ASP A 84 -14.45 6.17 5.06
C ASP A 84 -15.07 7.57 5.03
N PRO A 85 -14.74 8.45 6.00
CA PRO A 85 -15.27 9.81 6.05
C PRO A 85 -14.89 10.65 4.83
N GLU A 86 -13.70 10.44 4.25
CA GLU A 86 -13.24 11.18 3.08
C GLU A 86 -14.07 10.86 1.83
N VAL A 87 -14.43 9.58 1.66
CA VAL A 87 -15.25 9.13 0.51
C VAL A 87 -16.70 9.54 0.67
N THR A 88 -17.20 9.58 1.89
CA THR A 88 -18.62 9.78 2.19
C THR A 88 -18.98 11.23 2.50
N ALA A 89 -18.00 12.11 2.71
CA ALA A 89 -18.22 13.54 2.98
C ALA A 89 -19.07 14.26 1.92
N PRO A 90 -18.89 14.04 0.60
CA PRO A 90 -19.73 14.68 -0.42
C PRO A 90 -21.22 14.27 -0.36
N MET A 91 -21.52 13.12 0.23
CA MET A 91 -22.88 12.58 0.35
C MET A 91 -23.58 12.91 1.68
N ARG A 92 -22.90 13.64 2.58
CA ARG A 92 -23.42 13.93 3.94
C ARG A 92 -24.76 14.67 3.94
N SER A 93 -25.04 15.45 2.91
CA SER A 93 -26.32 16.18 2.79
C SER A 93 -27.51 15.30 2.41
N PHE A 94 -27.28 14.08 1.92
CA PHE A 94 -28.31 13.17 1.44
C PHE A 94 -28.54 11.94 2.33
N VAL A 95 -27.63 11.66 3.26
CA VAL A 95 -27.71 10.49 4.13
C VAL A 95 -27.79 10.95 5.58
N ALA A 96 -29.02 10.97 6.09
CA ALA A 96 -29.28 11.22 7.51
C ALA A 96 -28.64 10.08 8.35
N GLN A 97 -27.92 10.47 9.40
CA GLN A 97 -27.43 9.61 10.49
C GLN A 97 -26.48 8.48 10.06
N ARG A 98 -25.23 8.84 9.79
CA ARG A 98 -24.15 7.85 9.76
C ARG A 98 -23.52 7.71 11.14
N ALA A 99 -23.17 6.46 11.50
CA ALA A 99 -22.42 6.18 12.70
C ALA A 99 -21.10 6.98 12.67
N VAL A 100 -20.89 7.80 13.68
CA VAL A 100 -19.62 8.49 13.90
C VAL A 100 -18.66 7.42 14.44
N LEU A 101 -17.61 7.10 13.67
CA LEU A 101 -16.55 6.21 14.13
C LEU A 101 -15.80 6.84 15.31
N SER A 102 -15.45 6.05 16.30
CA SER A 102 -14.52 6.47 17.34
C SER A 102 -13.12 6.66 16.76
N ALA A 103 -12.25 7.42 17.44
CA ALA A 103 -10.87 7.60 17.01
C ALA A 103 -10.11 6.27 16.86
N GLN A 104 -10.42 5.27 17.68
CA GLN A 104 -9.85 3.93 17.56
C GLN A 104 -10.34 3.21 16.30
N GLN A 105 -11.63 3.31 15.98
CA GLN A 105 -12.21 2.72 14.77
C GLN A 105 -11.66 3.39 13.50
N GLU A 106 -11.48 4.72 13.51
CA GLU A 106 -10.85 5.45 12.40
C GLU A 106 -9.40 5.02 12.19
N ALA A 107 -8.63 4.88 13.28
CA ALA A 107 -7.26 4.39 13.21
C ALA A 107 -7.18 2.96 12.65
N LEU A 108 -8.09 2.06 13.10
CA LEU A 108 -8.18 0.69 12.60
C LEU A 108 -8.59 0.65 11.13
N LEU A 109 -9.57 1.47 10.72
CA LEU A 109 -9.99 1.64 9.33
C LEU A 109 -8.78 2.03 8.47
N ARG A 110 -8.08 3.10 8.86
CA ARG A 110 -6.95 3.63 8.12
C ARG A 110 -5.78 2.63 8.03
N SER A 111 -5.41 2.00 9.15
CA SER A 111 -4.35 0.98 9.14
C SER A 111 -4.71 -0.21 8.25
N THR A 112 -5.97 -0.67 8.29
CA THR A 112 -6.44 -1.78 7.45
C THR A 112 -6.43 -1.42 5.96
N GLN A 113 -6.80 -0.18 5.60
CA GLN A 113 -6.70 0.30 4.21
C GLN A 113 -5.25 0.30 3.72
N VAL A 114 -4.33 0.87 4.51
CA VAL A 114 -2.90 0.94 4.18
C VAL A 114 -2.33 -0.46 3.96
N ASP A 115 -2.60 -1.40 4.87
CA ASP A 115 -2.12 -2.77 4.78
C ASP A 115 -2.68 -3.47 3.52
N CYS A 116 -3.99 -3.30 3.23
CA CYS A 116 -4.60 -3.87 2.03
C CYS A 116 -3.96 -3.32 0.74
N TYR A 117 -3.71 -2.01 0.63
CA TYR A 117 -3.05 -1.45 -0.54
C TYR A 117 -1.59 -1.91 -0.68
N ASN A 118 -0.84 -1.97 0.42
CA ASN A 118 0.52 -2.52 0.42
C ASN A 118 0.54 -3.97 -0.08
N ASN A 119 -0.38 -4.80 0.43
CA ASN A 119 -0.44 -6.22 0.06
C ASN A 119 -0.96 -6.43 -1.36
N LEU A 120 -1.87 -5.59 -1.86
CA LEU A 120 -2.29 -5.58 -3.27
C LEU A 120 -1.13 -5.30 -4.20
N ALA A 121 -0.33 -4.26 -3.90
CA ALA A 121 0.86 -3.94 -4.68
C ALA A 121 1.87 -5.10 -4.67
N ALA A 122 2.06 -5.75 -3.51
CA ALA A 122 2.91 -6.93 -3.39
C ALA A 122 2.39 -8.11 -4.23
N CYS A 123 1.09 -8.42 -4.17
CA CYS A 123 0.48 -9.48 -4.97
C CYS A 123 0.63 -9.25 -6.48
N LEU A 124 0.46 -8.01 -6.93
CA LEU A 124 0.57 -7.67 -8.35
C LEU A 124 1.99 -7.88 -8.88
N LEU A 125 3.01 -7.59 -8.07
CA LEU A 125 4.42 -7.81 -8.43
C LEU A 125 4.79 -9.31 -8.53
N GLN A 126 3.98 -10.21 -7.96
CA GLN A 126 4.19 -11.67 -8.05
C GLN A 126 3.51 -12.31 -9.27
N ARG A 127 2.79 -11.53 -10.08
CA ARG A 127 2.11 -12.06 -11.26
C ARG A 127 3.06 -12.15 -12.45
N PRO A 128 2.89 -13.13 -13.33
CA PRO A 128 3.68 -13.23 -14.57
C PRO A 128 3.57 -11.97 -15.45
N LEU A 129 2.38 -11.38 -15.51
CA LEU A 129 2.12 -10.09 -16.16
C LEU A 129 1.83 -9.06 -15.06
N VAL A 130 2.82 -8.22 -14.77
CA VAL A 130 2.74 -7.19 -13.75
C VAL A 130 2.02 -5.96 -14.28
N ASP A 131 0.96 -5.54 -13.60
CA ASP A 131 0.31 -4.25 -13.83
C ASP A 131 1.03 -3.15 -13.03
N TYR A 132 2.11 -2.60 -13.59
CA TYR A 132 2.90 -1.57 -12.92
C TYR A 132 2.12 -0.28 -12.67
N ALA A 133 1.14 0.05 -13.50
CA ALA A 133 0.29 1.22 -13.28
C ALA A 133 -0.50 1.07 -11.97
N ARG A 134 -1.09 -0.09 -11.72
CA ARG A 134 -1.79 -0.37 -10.46
C ARG A 134 -0.84 -0.53 -9.27
N VAL A 135 0.33 -1.12 -9.45
CA VAL A 135 1.34 -1.18 -8.39
C VAL A 135 1.69 0.22 -7.92
N ARG A 136 1.96 1.13 -8.87
CA ARG A 136 2.24 2.54 -8.57
C ARG A 136 1.05 3.20 -7.88
N GLU A 137 -0.16 3.05 -8.40
CA GLU A 137 -1.37 3.63 -7.81
C GLU A 137 -1.55 3.22 -6.36
N TYR A 138 -1.49 1.91 -6.06
CA TYR A 138 -1.67 1.42 -4.68
C TYR A 138 -0.55 1.87 -3.76
N SER A 139 0.69 1.88 -4.22
CA SER A 139 1.82 2.39 -3.45
C SER A 139 1.67 3.88 -3.13
N LEU A 140 1.24 4.70 -4.08
CA LEU A 140 0.98 6.12 -3.86
C LEU A 140 -0.17 6.36 -2.88
N ARG A 141 -1.20 5.50 -2.87
CA ARG A 141 -2.26 5.57 -1.85
C ARG A 141 -1.73 5.32 -0.44
N VAL A 142 -0.82 4.38 -0.27
CA VAL A 142 -0.13 4.15 1.01
C VAL A 142 0.68 5.38 1.42
N LEU A 143 1.46 5.95 0.49
CA LEU A 143 2.32 7.10 0.76
C LEU A 143 1.55 8.38 1.12
N ARG A 144 0.28 8.52 0.72
CA ARG A 144 -0.58 9.63 1.18
C ARG A 144 -0.83 9.62 2.69
N TRP A 145 -0.81 8.45 3.34
CA TRP A 145 -1.03 8.30 4.78
C TRP A 145 0.24 7.96 5.56
N ARG A 146 1.22 7.33 4.91
CA ARG A 146 2.51 6.95 5.47
C ARG A 146 3.62 7.31 4.49
N GLU A 147 4.01 8.57 4.45
CA GLU A 147 5.02 9.11 3.50
C GLU A 147 6.35 8.36 3.54
N GLY A 148 6.73 7.86 4.73
CA GLY A 148 7.97 7.11 4.95
C GLY A 148 7.85 5.60 4.83
N ASP A 149 6.74 5.04 4.32
CA ASP A 149 6.60 3.58 4.17
C ASP A 149 7.58 3.05 3.12
N VAL A 150 8.65 2.40 3.60
CA VAL A 150 9.76 1.94 2.74
C VAL A 150 9.30 0.93 1.69
N LYS A 151 8.34 0.04 2.04
CA LYS A 151 7.79 -0.95 1.12
C LYS A 151 7.02 -0.27 -0.03
N ALA A 152 6.23 0.74 0.32
CA ALA A 152 5.49 1.52 -0.67
C ALA A 152 6.41 2.38 -1.55
N LEU A 153 7.43 3.03 -0.95
CA LEU A 153 8.44 3.79 -1.69
C LEU A 153 9.20 2.91 -2.68
N TYR A 154 9.66 1.75 -2.24
CA TYR A 154 10.32 0.79 -3.12
C TYR A 154 9.43 0.35 -4.28
N ARG A 155 8.21 -0.08 -4.00
CA ARG A 155 7.26 -0.55 -5.04
C ARG A 155 6.86 0.57 -5.99
N ALA A 156 6.65 1.78 -5.48
CA ALA A 156 6.41 2.96 -6.32
C ALA A 156 7.59 3.24 -7.24
N GLY A 157 8.83 3.17 -6.72
CA GLY A 157 10.05 3.36 -7.50
C GLY A 157 10.20 2.32 -8.61
N VAL A 158 10.06 1.04 -8.27
CA VAL A 158 10.11 -0.07 -9.25
C VAL A 158 9.05 0.11 -10.34
N ALA A 159 7.81 0.35 -9.94
CA ALA A 159 6.71 0.52 -10.90
C ALA A 159 6.89 1.74 -11.80
N THR A 160 7.34 2.86 -11.25
CA THR A 160 7.60 4.10 -12.00
C THR A 160 8.74 3.93 -13.00
N LEU A 161 9.81 3.20 -12.63
CA LEU A 161 10.91 2.86 -13.55
C LEU A 161 10.41 2.01 -14.73
N GLN A 162 9.58 1.00 -14.46
CA GLN A 162 9.03 0.12 -15.50
C GLN A 162 8.02 0.84 -16.42
N LEU A 163 7.38 1.89 -15.91
CA LEU A 163 6.50 2.77 -16.71
C LEU A 163 7.28 3.81 -17.53
N GLY A 164 8.62 3.83 -17.44
CA GLY A 164 9.45 4.68 -18.29
C GLY A 164 9.76 6.07 -17.71
N ASP A 165 9.56 6.28 -16.41
CA ASP A 165 9.95 7.52 -15.73
C ASP A 165 11.08 7.27 -14.71
N PRO A 166 12.34 7.20 -15.18
CA PRO A 166 13.48 6.95 -14.30
C PRO A 166 13.78 8.13 -13.35
N ARG A 167 13.39 9.37 -13.71
CA ARG A 167 13.64 10.55 -12.86
C ARG A 167 12.81 10.48 -11.58
N THR A 168 11.52 10.24 -11.68
CA THR A 168 10.63 10.07 -10.52
C THR A 168 10.93 8.77 -9.77
N ALA A 169 11.26 7.69 -10.47
CA ALA A 169 11.65 6.42 -9.85
C ALA A 169 12.84 6.58 -8.92
N ARG A 170 13.89 7.33 -9.35
CA ARG A 170 15.06 7.64 -8.53
C ARG A 170 14.69 8.33 -7.22
N GLN A 171 13.74 9.26 -7.24
CA GLN A 171 13.31 9.96 -6.02
C GLN A 171 12.71 9.00 -4.99
N TYR A 172 11.81 8.11 -5.41
CA TYR A 172 11.21 7.10 -4.52
C TYR A 172 12.27 6.12 -3.99
N LEU A 173 13.15 5.62 -4.84
CA LEU A 173 14.18 4.65 -4.45
C LEU A 173 15.23 5.27 -3.53
N LEU A 174 15.59 6.54 -3.69
CA LEU A 174 16.47 7.24 -2.75
C LEU A 174 15.81 7.39 -1.38
N GLN A 175 14.52 7.71 -1.33
CA GLN A 175 13.81 7.77 -0.06
C GLN A 175 13.73 6.37 0.60
N ALA A 176 13.44 5.32 -0.16
CA ALA A 176 13.46 3.94 0.33
C ALA A 176 14.85 3.55 0.89
N SER A 177 15.92 3.93 0.20
CA SER A 177 17.30 3.68 0.63
C SER A 177 17.68 4.37 1.94
N ARG A 178 17.11 5.55 2.22
CA ARG A 178 17.30 6.22 3.51
C ARG A 178 16.68 5.43 4.66
N GLY A 179 15.52 4.81 4.42
CA GLY A 179 14.84 3.96 5.41
C GLY A 179 15.51 2.60 5.59
N GLN A 180 16.06 2.02 4.52
CA GLN A 180 16.76 0.72 4.52
C GLN A 180 18.04 0.76 3.67
N PRO A 181 19.15 1.31 4.19
CA PRO A 181 20.38 1.54 3.42
C PRO A 181 21.04 0.24 2.92
N HIS A 182 20.85 -0.86 3.62
CA HIS A 182 21.51 -2.13 3.33
C HIS A 182 20.67 -3.06 2.43
N ASP A 183 19.46 -2.66 2.04
CA ASP A 183 18.63 -3.50 1.21
C ASP A 183 19.19 -3.67 -0.20
N ALA A 184 19.45 -4.94 -0.58
CA ALA A 184 20.05 -5.29 -1.85
C ALA A 184 19.14 -4.96 -3.05
N ASN A 185 17.83 -5.10 -2.89
CA ASN A 185 16.87 -4.84 -3.96
C ASN A 185 16.75 -3.34 -4.21
N VAL A 186 16.69 -2.52 -3.17
CA VAL A 186 16.68 -1.05 -3.31
C VAL A 186 17.95 -0.58 -4.03
N ARG A 187 19.13 -1.07 -3.63
CA ARG A 187 20.41 -0.74 -4.28
C ARG A 187 20.45 -1.20 -5.74
N LYS A 188 19.95 -2.40 -6.03
CA LYS A 188 19.85 -2.92 -7.40
C LYS A 188 19.01 -2.00 -8.29
N TYR A 189 17.82 -1.63 -7.83
CA TYR A 189 16.93 -0.77 -8.61
C TYR A 189 17.41 0.68 -8.71
N LEU A 190 18.11 1.21 -7.71
CA LEU A 190 18.78 2.50 -7.83
C LEU A 190 19.82 2.48 -8.94
N ARG A 191 20.68 1.46 -8.97
CA ARG A 191 21.70 1.32 -10.04
C ARG A 191 21.06 1.22 -11.42
N LEU A 192 20.04 0.36 -11.58
CA LEU A 192 19.31 0.24 -12.85
C LEU A 192 18.68 1.57 -13.29
N THR A 193 18.20 2.35 -12.34
CA THR A 193 17.60 3.66 -12.61
C THR A 193 18.65 4.66 -13.07
N GLU A 194 19.84 4.67 -12.45
CA GLU A 194 20.96 5.53 -12.82
C GLU A 194 21.54 5.16 -14.19
N GLU A 195 21.67 3.87 -14.49
CA GLU A 195 22.06 3.37 -15.82
C GLU A 195 21.07 3.84 -16.90
N ARG A 196 19.77 3.79 -16.62
CA ARG A 196 18.73 4.27 -17.56
C ARG A 196 18.82 5.76 -17.78
N LEU A 197 18.99 6.56 -16.72
CA LEU A 197 19.15 8.02 -16.82
C LEU A 197 20.39 8.41 -17.63
N SER A 198 21.50 7.71 -17.44
CA SER A 198 22.73 7.93 -18.21
C SER A 198 22.52 7.62 -19.69
N SER A 199 21.90 6.50 -19.99
CA SER A 199 21.58 6.12 -21.38
C SER A 199 20.65 7.13 -22.06
N ASP A 200 19.61 7.60 -21.36
CA ASP A 200 18.68 8.60 -21.92
C ASP A 200 19.40 9.92 -22.19
N HIS A 201 20.30 10.36 -21.30
CA HIS A 201 21.11 11.57 -21.49
C HIS A 201 22.05 11.47 -22.70
N GLU A 202 22.72 10.33 -22.90
CA GLU A 202 23.58 10.13 -24.07
C GLU A 202 22.76 10.11 -25.39
N ARG A 203 21.54 9.56 -25.36
CA ARG A 203 20.64 9.62 -26.51
C ARG A 203 20.21 11.06 -26.84
N GLU A 204 19.86 11.85 -25.81
CA GLU A 204 19.52 13.27 -25.98
C GLU A 204 20.70 14.02 -26.60
N LYS A 205 21.91 13.84 -26.10
CA LYS A 205 23.12 14.48 -26.66
C LYS A 205 23.37 14.10 -28.11
N ALA A 206 23.17 12.83 -28.46
CA ALA A 206 23.35 12.35 -29.84
C ALA A 206 22.35 13.00 -30.80
N LEU A 207 21.06 13.12 -30.35
CA LEU A 207 20.03 13.82 -31.13
C LEU A 207 20.37 15.29 -31.35
N TYR A 208 20.80 16.02 -30.31
CA TYR A 208 21.19 17.43 -30.44
C TYR A 208 22.37 17.63 -31.39
N ARG A 209 23.38 16.77 -31.34
CA ARG A 209 24.51 16.84 -32.29
C ARG A 209 24.07 16.64 -33.73
N GLY A 210 23.12 15.71 -34.00
CA GLY A 210 22.59 15.46 -35.32
C GLY A 210 21.69 16.56 -35.89
N MET A 211 21.17 17.45 -35.01
CA MET A 211 20.31 18.57 -35.44
C MET A 211 21.10 19.84 -35.82
N PHE A 212 22.36 19.95 -35.41
CA PHE A 212 23.18 21.16 -35.62
C PHE A 212 24.54 20.86 -36.30
N GLY A 213 24.71 19.64 -36.85
CA GLY A 213 25.92 19.19 -37.55
C GLY A 213 25.77 19.14 -39.06
#